data_3fe61bba260057ec58b0b634d45ab09d
#
_entry.id   3fe61bba260057ec58b0b634d45ab09d
#
_cell.length_a   1.000
_cell.length_b   1.000
_cell.length_c   1.000
_cell.angle_alpha   90.00
_cell.angle_beta   90.00
_cell.angle_gamma   90.00
#
_symmetry.space_group_name_H-M   'P 1'
#
loop_
_entity.id
_entity.type
_entity.pdbx_description
1 polymer ?
#
loop_
_entity_poly.entity_id
_entity_poly.type
_entity_poly.pdbx_seq_one_letter_code
_entity_poly.pdbx_strand_id
1 'polypeptide(L)'
;MALNVFYSMVREAAEQLIRREPKLAFSANARICAILAKNYDIISGVSSIYMINQTAGIIPAEYMAVVAMNNADMTRALQMITLSLVDFSVVVPNPSELMIVQAMDPANTKCNVYISPSDYVPITSLLENETQTEEISNEADQTTNASVNDFSV
;
A
#
# COMPACT_ATOMS: atom_id res chain seq x y z
N MET A 1 -18.88 -1.78 3.49
CA MET A 1 -19.03 -0.31 3.46
C MET A 1 -19.17 0.13 2.01
N ALA A 2 -20.11 1.03 1.73
CA ALA A 2 -20.37 1.49 0.37
C ALA A 2 -19.20 2.30 -0.20
N LEU A 3 -19.06 2.28 -1.53
CA LEU A 3 -18.08 3.11 -2.25
C LEU A 3 -18.31 4.59 -1.91
N ASN A 4 -17.28 5.39 -1.95
CA ASN A 4 -17.23 6.80 -1.57
C ASN A 4 -17.37 7.07 -0.06
N VAL A 5 -18.12 6.25 0.68
CA VAL A 5 -18.25 6.45 2.13
C VAL A 5 -16.92 6.17 2.83
N PHE A 6 -16.28 5.05 2.47
CA PHE A 6 -14.97 4.72 3.03
C PHE A 6 -13.93 5.78 2.69
N TYR A 7 -13.87 6.18 1.42
CA TYR A 7 -12.98 7.27 0.98
C TYR A 7 -13.25 8.55 1.77
N SER A 8 -14.52 8.97 1.89
CA SER A 8 -14.88 10.22 2.57
C SER A 8 -14.49 10.21 4.05
N MET A 9 -14.68 9.07 4.73
CA MET A 9 -14.31 8.93 6.13
C MET A 9 -12.80 9.02 6.33
N VAL A 10 -12.03 8.34 5.48
CA VAL A 10 -10.57 8.33 5.56
C VAL A 10 -10.02 9.71 5.18
N ARG A 11 -10.57 10.35 4.16
CA ARG A 11 -10.17 11.70 3.76
C ARG A 11 -10.40 12.71 4.89
N GLU A 12 -11.57 12.67 5.51
CA GLU A 12 -11.88 13.57 6.63
C GLU A 12 -10.89 13.37 7.78
N ALA A 13 -10.60 12.13 8.13
CA ALA A 13 -9.63 11.81 9.16
C ALA A 13 -8.22 12.33 8.79
N ALA A 14 -7.82 12.17 7.52
CA ALA A 14 -6.54 12.66 7.01
C ALA A 14 -6.45 14.19 7.06
N GLU A 15 -7.51 14.88 6.65
CA GLU A 15 -7.56 16.34 6.70
C GLU A 15 -7.43 16.86 8.13
N GLN A 16 -8.12 16.24 9.08
CA GLN A 16 -8.03 16.61 10.50
C GLN A 16 -6.63 16.34 11.05
N LEU A 17 -6.03 15.22 10.66
CA LEU A 17 -4.68 14.86 11.08
C LEU A 17 -3.66 15.88 10.61
N ILE A 18 -3.73 16.31 9.35
CA ILE A 18 -2.82 17.30 8.78
C ILE A 18 -3.02 18.69 9.41
N ARG A 19 -4.25 19.04 9.76
CA ARG A 19 -4.50 20.30 10.49
C ARG A 19 -3.80 20.32 11.85
N ARG A 20 -3.77 19.18 12.54
CA ARG A 20 -3.12 19.06 13.85
C ARG A 20 -1.60 18.93 13.73
N GLU A 21 -1.14 18.22 12.71
CA GLU A 21 0.28 17.90 12.52
C GLU A 21 0.69 18.09 11.04
N PRO A 22 0.84 19.36 10.60
CA PRO A 22 1.18 19.62 9.18
C PRO A 22 2.48 18.96 8.71
N LYS A 23 3.41 18.67 9.64
CA LYS A 23 4.69 18.03 9.32
C LYS A 23 4.52 16.64 8.71
N LEU A 24 3.38 15.98 8.92
CA LEU A 24 3.14 14.64 8.37
C LEU A 24 3.07 14.67 6.85
N ALA A 25 2.76 15.80 6.23
CA ALA A 25 2.79 15.98 4.78
C ALA A 25 4.19 16.40 4.30
N PHE A 26 5.24 15.66 4.71
CA PHE A 26 6.63 16.01 4.52
C PHE A 26 7.13 15.88 3.07
N SER A 27 6.48 15.09 2.25
CA SER A 27 6.86 14.89 0.84
C SER A 27 5.70 14.28 0.06
N ALA A 28 5.87 14.13 -1.24
CA ALA A 28 4.89 13.45 -2.09
C ALA A 28 4.67 11.99 -1.70
N ASN A 29 5.57 11.40 -0.91
CA ASN A 29 5.47 10.01 -0.45
C ASN A 29 4.84 9.89 0.95
N ALA A 30 4.42 11.00 1.55
CA ALA A 30 3.68 10.98 2.81
C ALA A 30 2.26 10.49 2.56
N ARG A 31 1.85 9.43 3.25
CA ARG A 31 0.58 8.74 2.98
C ARG A 31 -0.08 8.26 4.27
N ILE A 32 -1.37 8.04 4.19
CA ILE A 32 -2.15 7.33 5.21
C ILE A 32 -2.79 6.10 4.56
N CYS A 33 -2.69 4.94 5.20
CA CYS A 33 -3.37 3.73 4.78
C CYS A 33 -4.42 3.38 5.83
N ALA A 34 -5.65 3.16 5.40
CA ALA A 34 -6.74 2.73 6.27
C ALA A 34 -7.23 1.35 5.82
N ILE A 35 -7.43 0.47 6.78
CA ILE A 35 -7.92 -0.89 6.57
C ILE A 35 -9.24 -1.06 7.29
N LEU A 36 -10.26 -1.50 6.56
CA LEU A 36 -11.53 -1.92 7.16
C LEU A 36 -11.35 -3.37 7.62
N ALA A 37 -11.29 -3.57 8.94
CA ALA A 37 -11.10 -4.86 9.53
C ALA A 37 -12.39 -5.68 9.56
N LYS A 38 -12.29 -6.98 9.85
CA LYS A 38 -13.42 -7.92 9.86
C LYS A 38 -14.55 -7.49 10.80
N ASN A 39 -14.23 -6.83 11.91
CA ASN A 39 -15.22 -6.32 12.86
C ASN A 39 -15.79 -4.95 12.44
N TYR A 40 -15.48 -4.47 11.24
CA TYR A 40 -15.87 -3.17 10.69
C TYR A 40 -15.21 -1.96 11.35
N ASP A 41 -14.20 -2.16 12.19
CA ASP A 41 -13.35 -1.05 12.65
C ASP A 41 -12.43 -0.61 11.52
N ILE A 42 -12.17 0.70 11.45
CA ILE A 42 -11.19 1.26 10.52
C ILE A 42 -9.90 1.48 11.30
N ILE A 43 -8.85 0.77 10.89
CA ILE A 43 -7.53 0.84 11.51
C ILE A 43 -6.59 1.47 10.51
N SER A 44 -5.83 2.49 10.93
CA SER A 44 -4.98 3.23 10.01
C SER A 44 -3.54 3.31 10.48
N GLY A 45 -2.67 3.56 9.52
CA GLY A 45 -1.26 3.83 9.74
C GLY A 45 -0.82 4.99 8.84
N VAL A 46 0.15 5.74 9.32
CA VAL A 46 0.71 6.90 8.62
C VAL A 46 2.17 6.60 8.32
N SER A 47 2.63 6.94 7.11
CA SER A 47 4.04 6.80 6.74
C SER A 47 4.93 7.56 7.74
N SER A 48 6.12 7.03 7.96
CA SER A 48 7.05 7.56 8.95
C SER A 48 8.43 7.69 8.34
N ILE A 49 9.15 8.74 8.72
CA ILE A 49 10.55 8.93 8.32
C ILE A 49 11.45 8.32 9.40
N TYR A 50 12.48 7.61 8.96
CA TYR A 50 13.52 7.13 9.86
C TYR A 50 14.90 7.55 9.34
N MET A 51 15.89 7.60 10.24
CA MET A 51 17.27 7.97 9.91
C MET A 51 18.20 6.86 10.37
N ILE A 52 19.02 6.34 9.46
CA ILE A 52 20.08 5.38 9.77
C ILE A 52 21.37 5.90 9.13
N ASN A 53 22.40 6.17 9.94
CA ASN A 53 23.70 6.64 9.45
C ASN A 53 23.57 7.86 8.52
N GLN A 54 22.75 8.83 8.92
CA GLN A 54 22.46 10.06 8.16
C GLN A 54 21.70 9.83 6.85
N THR A 55 21.22 8.62 6.61
CA THR A 55 20.39 8.30 5.46
C THR A 55 18.92 8.25 5.89
N ALA A 56 18.09 9.05 5.21
CA ALA A 56 16.66 9.07 5.47
C ALA A 56 15.96 7.95 4.69
N GLY A 57 15.01 7.28 5.34
CA GLY A 57 14.13 6.32 4.71
C GLY A 57 12.69 6.55 5.14
N ILE A 58 11.76 5.90 4.45
CA ILE A 58 10.33 6.02 4.73
C ILE A 58 9.78 4.64 5.05
N ILE A 59 9.09 4.52 6.19
CA ILE A 59 8.29 3.33 6.49
C ILE A 59 6.94 3.55 5.83
N PRO A 60 6.49 2.65 4.93
CA PRO A 60 5.23 2.83 4.23
C PRO A 60 4.02 2.86 5.17
N ALA A 61 2.99 3.62 4.80
CA ALA A 61 1.75 3.71 5.57
C ALA A 61 1.08 2.33 5.71
N GLU A 62 1.17 1.49 4.69
CA GLU A 62 0.59 0.14 4.70
C GLU A 62 1.24 -0.74 5.76
N TYR A 63 2.56 -0.64 5.93
CA TYR A 63 3.27 -1.34 6.98
C TYR A 63 2.80 -0.87 8.36
N MET A 64 2.67 0.44 8.53
CA MET A 64 2.20 1.01 9.81
C MET A 64 0.76 0.60 10.10
N ALA A 65 -0.09 0.49 9.08
CA ALA A 65 -1.46 -0.01 9.25
C ALA A 65 -1.48 -1.48 9.67
N VAL A 66 -0.58 -2.30 9.11
CA VAL A 66 -0.44 -3.71 9.52
C VAL A 66 0.03 -3.82 10.97
N VAL A 67 0.97 -2.98 11.38
CA VAL A 67 1.42 -2.93 12.78
C VAL A 67 0.25 -2.57 13.70
N ALA A 68 -0.56 -1.58 13.32
CA ALA A 68 -1.73 -1.18 14.09
C ALA A 68 -2.78 -2.31 14.17
N MET A 69 -2.98 -3.04 13.06
CA MET A 69 -3.85 -4.22 13.03
C MET A 69 -3.38 -5.28 14.03
N ASN A 70 -2.09 -5.62 13.98
CA ASN A 70 -1.51 -6.61 14.88
C ASN A 70 -1.62 -6.18 16.35
N ASN A 71 -1.41 -4.91 16.64
CA ASN A 71 -1.57 -4.36 18.00
C ASN A 71 -3.01 -4.44 18.49
N ALA A 72 -3.98 -4.47 17.60
CA ALA A 72 -5.40 -4.63 17.90
C ALA A 72 -5.86 -6.10 17.83
N ASP A 73 -4.94 -7.05 17.68
CA ASP A 73 -5.22 -8.49 17.53
C ASP A 73 -6.13 -8.79 16.34
N MET A 74 -5.96 -8.03 15.26
CA MET A 74 -6.75 -8.18 14.03
C MET A 74 -5.83 -8.56 12.87
N THR A 75 -6.26 -9.49 12.03
CA THR A 75 -5.48 -9.94 10.88
C THR A 75 -6.26 -9.88 9.57
N ARG A 76 -7.59 -9.89 9.63
CA ARG A 76 -8.45 -9.92 8.44
C ARG A 76 -8.77 -8.50 7.96
N ALA A 77 -8.36 -8.21 6.72
CA ALA A 77 -8.67 -6.96 6.02
C ALA A 77 -9.78 -7.20 5.00
N LEU A 78 -10.86 -6.43 5.07
CA LEU A 78 -11.96 -6.50 4.10
C LEU A 78 -11.74 -5.54 2.95
N GLN A 79 -11.30 -4.31 3.25
CA GLN A 79 -11.02 -3.25 2.28
C GLN A 79 -9.81 -2.47 2.77
N MET A 80 -9.09 -1.86 1.83
CA MET A 80 -8.02 -0.92 2.18
C MET A 80 -7.96 0.23 1.19
N ILE A 81 -7.55 1.39 1.68
CA ILE A 81 -7.38 2.59 0.89
C ILE A 81 -6.14 3.33 1.38
N THR A 82 -5.33 3.82 0.44
CA THR A 82 -4.18 4.67 0.75
C THR A 82 -4.40 6.03 0.13
N LEU A 83 -4.23 7.10 0.91
CA LEU A 83 -4.34 8.47 0.44
C LEU A 83 -3.00 9.20 0.60
N SER A 84 -2.71 10.08 -0.35
CA SER A 84 -1.63 11.04 -0.19
C SER A 84 -1.99 12.03 0.92
N LEU A 85 -1.04 12.35 1.79
CA LEU A 85 -1.24 13.38 2.82
C LEU A 85 -1.03 14.79 2.28
N VAL A 86 -0.59 14.93 1.02
CA VAL A 86 -0.39 16.22 0.38
C VAL A 86 -1.69 16.74 -0.24
N ASP A 87 -2.39 15.89 -1.01
CA ASP A 87 -3.58 16.30 -1.75
C ASP A 87 -4.78 15.39 -1.52
N PHE A 88 -4.64 14.37 -0.67
CA PHE A 88 -5.69 13.40 -0.33
C PHE A 88 -6.20 12.57 -1.52
N SER A 89 -5.41 12.49 -2.59
CA SER A 89 -5.72 11.60 -3.70
C SER A 89 -5.48 10.14 -3.31
N VAL A 90 -6.22 9.23 -3.96
CA VAL A 90 -6.03 7.80 -3.77
C VAL A 90 -4.74 7.38 -4.46
N VAL A 91 -3.91 6.65 -3.74
CA VAL A 91 -2.66 6.09 -4.24
C VAL A 91 -2.79 4.57 -4.24
N VAL A 92 -2.45 3.94 -5.36
CA VAL A 92 -2.43 2.48 -5.42
C VAL A 92 -1.11 2.00 -4.82
N PRO A 93 -1.14 1.19 -3.74
CA PRO A 93 0.10 0.68 -3.16
C PRO A 93 0.85 -0.21 -4.14
N ASN A 94 2.19 -0.26 -4.00
CA ASN A 94 2.99 -1.15 -4.83
C ASN A 94 2.84 -2.61 -4.35
N PRO A 95 3.28 -3.61 -5.17
CA PRO A 95 3.11 -5.02 -4.82
C PRO A 95 3.73 -5.42 -3.49
N SER A 96 4.90 -4.89 -3.14
CA SER A 96 5.55 -5.23 -1.87
C SER A 96 4.74 -4.75 -0.66
N GLU A 97 4.09 -3.60 -0.76
CA GLU A 97 3.21 -3.07 0.28
C GLU A 97 1.92 -3.89 0.40
N LEU A 98 1.35 -4.32 -0.75
CA LEU A 98 0.16 -5.17 -0.78
C LEU A 98 0.44 -6.56 -0.21
N MET A 99 1.61 -7.11 -0.45
CA MET A 99 2.01 -8.41 0.07
C MET A 99 2.06 -8.43 1.60
N ILE A 100 2.43 -7.31 2.23
CA ILE A 100 2.43 -7.20 3.70
C ILE A 100 1.01 -7.41 4.25
N VAL A 101 0.02 -6.79 3.61
CA VAL A 101 -1.39 -6.94 4.01
C VAL A 101 -1.88 -8.35 3.76
N GLN A 102 -1.55 -8.91 2.59
CA GLN A 102 -1.98 -10.27 2.24
C GLN A 102 -1.39 -11.32 3.18
N ALA A 103 -0.17 -11.10 3.66
CA ALA A 103 0.53 -12.07 4.52
C ALA A 103 -0.07 -12.18 5.92
N MET A 104 -0.87 -11.21 6.38
CA MET A 104 -1.47 -11.25 7.70
C MET A 104 -2.47 -12.40 7.87
N ASP A 105 -3.18 -12.76 6.82
CA ASP A 105 -4.25 -13.76 6.85
C ASP A 105 -4.48 -14.30 5.45
N PRO A 106 -4.58 -15.63 5.27
CA PRO A 106 -4.86 -16.20 3.94
C PRO A 106 -6.13 -15.66 3.28
N ALA A 107 -7.14 -15.30 4.08
CA ALA A 107 -8.39 -14.75 3.57
C ALA A 107 -8.24 -13.32 3.02
N ASN A 108 -7.10 -12.66 3.25
CA ASN A 108 -6.84 -11.32 2.71
C ASN A 108 -6.60 -11.32 1.19
N THR A 109 -6.54 -12.49 0.56
CA THR A 109 -6.61 -12.59 -0.91
C THR A 109 -7.91 -11.99 -1.46
N LYS A 110 -8.95 -11.89 -0.62
CA LYS A 110 -10.25 -11.30 -0.97
C LYS A 110 -10.37 -9.83 -0.58
N CYS A 111 -9.31 -9.24 -0.02
CA CYS A 111 -9.31 -7.81 0.33
C CYS A 111 -9.48 -6.97 -0.93
N ASN A 112 -10.36 -5.98 -0.87
CA ASN A 112 -10.56 -5.03 -1.96
C ASN A 112 -9.71 -3.78 -1.73
N VAL A 113 -8.94 -3.39 -2.75
CA VAL A 113 -8.01 -2.26 -2.70
C VAL A 113 -8.58 -1.12 -3.54
N TYR A 114 -8.77 0.05 -2.95
CA TYR A 114 -9.26 1.22 -3.66
C TYR A 114 -8.21 1.74 -4.64
N ILE A 115 -8.63 1.99 -5.88
CA ILE A 115 -7.82 2.56 -6.94
C ILE A 115 -8.28 3.99 -7.29
N SER A 116 -9.45 4.39 -6.82
CA SER A 116 -10.02 5.73 -6.94
C SER A 116 -11.01 5.93 -5.79
N PRO A 117 -11.56 7.13 -5.59
CA PRO A 117 -12.55 7.34 -4.53
C PRO A 117 -13.79 6.45 -4.64
N SER A 118 -14.13 5.98 -5.83
CA SER A 118 -15.37 5.25 -6.09
C SER A 118 -15.17 3.85 -6.67
N ASP A 119 -13.91 3.40 -6.86
CA ASP A 119 -13.62 2.10 -7.45
C ASP A 119 -12.60 1.32 -6.64
N TYR A 120 -12.77 0.01 -6.56
CA TYR A 120 -11.79 -0.89 -5.97
C TYR A 120 -11.66 -2.16 -6.80
N VAL A 121 -10.54 -2.85 -6.62
CA VAL A 121 -10.27 -4.16 -7.24
C VAL A 121 -9.77 -5.13 -6.17
N PRO A 122 -9.92 -6.45 -6.37
CA PRO A 122 -9.31 -7.41 -5.45
C PRO A 122 -7.78 -7.25 -5.42
N ILE A 123 -7.19 -7.43 -4.24
CA ILE A 123 -5.74 -7.33 -4.07
C ILE A 123 -4.97 -8.26 -5.01
N THR A 124 -5.51 -9.43 -5.29
CA THR A 124 -4.90 -10.40 -6.20
C THR A 124 -4.76 -9.88 -7.62
N SER A 125 -5.69 -9.05 -8.09
CA SER A 125 -5.60 -8.44 -9.43
C SER A 125 -4.35 -7.57 -9.58
N LEU A 126 -3.98 -6.86 -8.54
CA LEU A 126 -2.80 -5.99 -8.55
C LEU A 126 -1.50 -6.79 -8.46
N LEU A 127 -1.51 -7.89 -7.72
CA LEU A 127 -0.34 -8.75 -7.57
C LEU A 127 -0.09 -9.61 -8.81
N GLU A 128 -1.13 -10.14 -9.44
CA GLU A 128 -1.03 -10.96 -10.65
C GLU A 128 -0.45 -10.16 -11.83
N ASN A 129 -0.92 -8.93 -12.02
CA ASN A 129 -0.43 -8.07 -13.11
C ASN A 129 1.07 -7.79 -12.96
N GLU A 130 1.55 -7.54 -11.73
CA GLU A 130 2.96 -7.28 -11.46
C GLU A 130 3.81 -8.52 -11.70
N THR A 131 3.34 -9.71 -11.30
CA THR A 131 4.04 -10.97 -11.52
C THR A 131 4.25 -11.21 -13.01
N GLN A 132 3.25 -10.96 -13.84
CA GLN A 132 3.36 -11.10 -15.30
C GLN A 132 4.38 -10.14 -15.88
N THR A 133 4.42 -8.91 -15.41
CA THR A 133 5.40 -7.91 -15.85
C THR A 133 6.82 -8.33 -15.48
N GLU A 134 7.03 -8.84 -14.29
CA GLU A 134 8.33 -9.34 -13.83
C GLU A 134 8.80 -10.53 -14.67
N GLU A 135 7.94 -11.47 -15.00
CA GLU A 135 8.26 -12.62 -15.83
C GLU A 135 8.74 -12.18 -17.22
N ILE A 136 8.06 -11.24 -17.84
CA ILE A 136 8.45 -10.70 -19.14
C ILE A 136 9.83 -10.03 -19.07
N SER A 137 10.08 -9.24 -18.04
CA SER A 137 11.36 -8.59 -17.83
C SER A 137 12.49 -9.60 -17.64
N ASN A 138 12.26 -10.65 -16.88
CA ASN A 138 13.24 -11.70 -16.64
C ASN A 138 13.59 -12.46 -17.91
N GLU A 139 12.62 -12.76 -18.76
CA GLU A 139 12.87 -13.40 -20.05
C GLU A 139 13.73 -12.53 -20.97
N ALA A 140 13.46 -11.23 -21.03
CA ALA A 140 14.26 -10.29 -21.81
C ALA A 140 15.71 -10.23 -21.30
N ASP A 141 15.88 -10.19 -19.98
CA ASP A 141 17.21 -10.17 -19.37
C ASP A 141 17.98 -11.46 -19.66
N GLN A 142 17.35 -12.60 -19.61
CA GLN A 142 17.95 -13.90 -19.92
C GLN A 142 18.40 -13.94 -21.40
N THR A 143 17.60 -13.44 -22.31
CA THR A 143 17.95 -13.37 -23.73
C THR A 143 19.18 -12.49 -23.96
N THR A 144 19.24 -11.33 -23.29
CA THR A 144 20.38 -10.43 -23.36
C THR A 144 21.64 -11.09 -22.84
N ASN A 145 21.57 -11.79 -21.70
CA ASN A 145 22.68 -12.48 -21.12
C ASN A 145 23.22 -13.60 -22.03
N ALA A 146 22.32 -14.35 -22.64
CA ALA A 146 22.70 -15.38 -23.60
C ALA A 146 23.46 -14.78 -24.80
N SER A 147 23.00 -13.65 -25.32
CA SER A 147 23.66 -12.91 -26.39
C SER A 147 25.09 -12.49 -26.01
N VAL A 148 25.24 -11.94 -24.80
CA VAL A 148 26.54 -11.53 -24.28
C VAL A 148 27.49 -12.74 -24.14
N ASN A 149 26.97 -13.86 -23.64
CA ASN A 149 27.76 -15.10 -23.50
C ASN A 149 28.23 -15.62 -24.86
N ASP A 150 27.40 -15.52 -25.90
CA ASP A 150 27.79 -15.92 -27.26
C ASP A 150 28.93 -15.05 -27.79
N PHE A 151 28.96 -13.77 -27.45
CA PHE A 151 30.02 -12.86 -27.86
C PHE A 151 31.33 -13.11 -27.07
N SER A 152 31.24 -13.58 -25.86
CA SER A 152 32.43 -13.81 -25.01
C SER A 152 33.18 -15.10 -25.35
N VAL A 153 32.58 -15.93 -26.16
CA VAL A 153 33.20 -17.18 -26.63
C VAL A 153 33.94 -16.95 -27.94
#